data_737ce66d88170c6d5ef07f5ec0a0fad1
#
_entry.id   737ce66d88170c6d5ef07f5ec0a0fad1
#
_cell.length_a   1.000
_cell.length_b   1.000
_cell.length_c   1.000
_cell.angle_alpha   90.00
_cell.angle_beta   90.00
_cell.angle_gamma   90.00
#
_symmetry.space_group_name_H-M   'P 1'
#
loop_
_entity.id
_entity.type
_entity.pdbx_description
1 polymer ?
#
loop_
_entity_poly.entity_id
_entity_poly.type
_entity_poly.pdbx_seq_one_letter_code
_entity_poly.pdbx_strand_id
1 'polypeptide(L)'
;MRHLAFVTLALVLAGAGVLAASPPDMARVGPGVLRPVYMTAPGVTTVDVAAFALDRLPVTNGEFLSFVTGHPGWRRDRVARVFADDGYLAHWAGPVELGPDARPDQPVTRVSWFAAKAYCSARGKRLPTEAEWELAGAAGDKGPDGAAEPGFRERILAWYARPATAELPAVGSGQPNFWGIRDLHGLVWEWVLDYNSTLVSGDSRSGKSADRLPFCGTGAFTAGDNEDYASFMRLAFRSSLEARYTTRALGFRCAGDGEVASR
;
A
#
# COMPACT_ATOMS: atom_id res chain seq x y z
N MET A 1 80.46 13.34 -12.93
CA MET A 1 79.39 12.32 -13.19
C MET A 1 78.36 12.51 -12.11
N ARG A 2 77.17 13.05 -12.46
CA ARG A 2 76.05 13.33 -11.53
C ARG A 2 75.05 12.28 -11.69
N HIS A 3 74.80 11.47 -10.67
CA HIS A 3 73.73 10.47 -10.64
C HIS A 3 72.38 11.13 -10.30
N LEU A 4 71.45 11.16 -11.23
CA LEU A 4 70.05 11.51 -10.97
C LEU A 4 69.37 10.28 -10.38
N ALA A 5 68.85 10.40 -9.16
CA ALA A 5 67.95 9.40 -8.55
C ALA A 5 66.52 9.73 -8.97
N PHE A 6 65.87 8.82 -9.65
CA PHE A 6 64.42 8.86 -9.94
C PHE A 6 63.65 8.35 -8.72
N VAL A 7 62.86 9.20 -8.11
CA VAL A 7 61.93 8.85 -7.06
C VAL A 7 60.60 8.48 -7.76
N THR A 8 60.24 7.20 -7.78
CA THR A 8 58.93 6.71 -8.23
C THR A 8 57.91 6.91 -7.14
N LEU A 9 56.97 7.82 -7.38
CA LEU A 9 55.81 8.06 -6.51
C LEU A 9 54.77 6.97 -6.79
N ALA A 10 54.57 6.02 -5.87
CA ALA A 10 53.48 5.02 -5.93
C ALA A 10 52.19 5.67 -5.50
N LEU A 11 51.26 5.79 -6.46
CA LEU A 11 49.91 6.27 -6.22
C LEU A 11 49.08 5.11 -5.60
N VAL A 12 48.81 5.21 -4.30
CA VAL A 12 47.88 4.28 -3.61
C VAL A 12 46.46 4.72 -3.93
N LEU A 13 45.79 4.01 -4.84
CA LEU A 13 44.36 4.12 -5.07
C LEU A 13 43.64 3.51 -3.87
N ALA A 14 43.12 4.36 -2.98
CA ALA A 14 42.18 3.96 -1.95
C ALA A 14 40.88 3.54 -2.64
N GLY A 15 40.64 2.24 -2.71
CA GLY A 15 39.37 1.68 -3.14
C GLY A 15 38.24 2.13 -2.22
N ALA A 16 37.39 3.01 -2.70
CA ALA A 16 36.13 3.30 -2.02
C ALA A 16 35.32 2.01 -1.97
N GLY A 17 35.22 1.42 -0.79
CA GLY A 17 34.34 0.28 -0.53
C GLY A 17 32.92 0.67 -0.90
N VAL A 18 32.36 0.04 -1.91
CA VAL A 18 30.93 0.11 -2.21
C VAL A 18 30.24 -0.51 -1.02
N LEU A 19 29.65 0.32 -0.17
CA LEU A 19 28.71 -0.12 0.86
C LEU A 19 27.61 -0.89 0.14
N ALA A 20 27.51 -2.18 0.41
CA ALA A 20 26.42 -3.02 -0.07
C ALA A 20 25.11 -2.35 0.35
N ALA A 21 24.30 -1.93 -0.62
CA ALA A 21 23.00 -1.39 -0.34
C ALA A 21 22.20 -2.41 0.47
N SER A 22 21.61 -1.96 1.57
CA SER A 22 20.65 -2.76 2.34
C SER A 22 19.64 -3.40 1.39
N PRO A 23 19.12 -4.62 1.68
CA PRO A 23 18.11 -5.24 0.83
C PRO A 23 16.98 -4.23 0.59
N PRO A 24 16.51 -4.07 -0.64
CA PRO A 24 15.54 -3.02 -0.96
C PRO A 24 14.31 -3.21 -0.08
N ASP A 25 13.86 -2.14 0.58
CA ASP A 25 12.64 -2.11 1.40
C ASP A 25 11.39 -2.48 0.58
N MET A 26 11.56 -2.58 -0.73
CA MET A 26 10.52 -2.90 -1.70
C MET A 26 10.73 -4.29 -2.30
N ALA A 27 9.63 -4.93 -2.65
CA ALA A 27 9.61 -6.17 -3.42
C ALA A 27 9.20 -5.87 -4.86
N ARG A 28 9.79 -6.58 -5.83
CA ARG A 28 9.33 -6.56 -7.23
C ARG A 28 8.13 -7.50 -7.38
N VAL A 29 7.05 -6.99 -7.94
CA VAL A 29 5.81 -7.73 -8.22
C VAL A 29 5.52 -7.71 -9.72
N GLY A 30 5.05 -8.83 -10.24
CA GLY A 30 4.61 -8.94 -11.63
C GLY A 30 5.76 -9.00 -12.66
N PRO A 31 5.43 -8.82 -13.95
CA PRO A 31 4.10 -8.52 -14.46
C PRO A 31 3.09 -9.66 -14.24
N GLY A 32 1.81 -9.36 -14.31
CA GLY A 32 0.76 -10.34 -14.11
C GLY A 32 -0.56 -9.93 -14.72
N VAL A 33 -1.52 -10.84 -14.69
CA VAL A 33 -2.88 -10.62 -15.18
C VAL A 33 -3.84 -10.77 -14.01
N LEU A 34 -4.55 -9.69 -13.70
CA LEU A 34 -5.58 -9.67 -12.69
C LEU A 34 -6.93 -9.98 -13.33
N ARG A 35 -7.73 -10.84 -12.68
CA ARG A 35 -9.15 -11.01 -12.98
C ARG A 35 -9.96 -10.21 -11.95
N PRO A 36 -10.44 -9.01 -12.33
CA PRO A 36 -11.18 -8.19 -11.37
C PRO A 36 -12.51 -8.88 -11.02
N VAL A 37 -12.91 -8.76 -9.76
CA VAL A 37 -14.17 -9.30 -9.23
C VAL A 37 -15.40 -8.62 -9.86
N TYR A 38 -15.19 -7.46 -10.43
CA TYR A 38 -16.24 -6.69 -11.13
C TYR A 38 -15.70 -6.24 -12.49
N MET A 39 -16.63 -6.10 -13.43
CA MET A 39 -16.27 -5.61 -14.76
C MET A 39 -15.97 -4.11 -14.69
N THR A 40 -14.73 -3.74 -14.99
CA THR A 40 -14.31 -2.33 -15.10
C THR A 40 -14.93 -1.66 -16.33
N ALA A 41 -15.26 -2.46 -17.35
CA ALA A 41 -16.02 -2.06 -18.53
C ALA A 41 -16.69 -3.30 -19.16
N PRO A 42 -17.77 -3.14 -19.95
CA PRO A 42 -18.37 -4.26 -20.64
C PRO A 42 -17.35 -5.04 -21.50
N GLY A 43 -17.24 -6.34 -21.24
CA GLY A 43 -16.33 -7.24 -21.98
C GLY A 43 -14.89 -7.29 -21.45
N VAL A 44 -14.51 -6.51 -20.45
CA VAL A 44 -13.19 -6.58 -19.80
C VAL A 44 -13.23 -7.63 -18.70
N THR A 45 -12.61 -8.78 -18.97
CA THR A 45 -12.52 -9.90 -18.00
C THR A 45 -11.16 -9.99 -17.30
N THR A 46 -10.16 -9.27 -17.81
CA THR A 46 -8.79 -9.27 -17.28
C THR A 46 -8.17 -7.88 -17.39
N VAL A 47 -7.25 -7.58 -16.48
CA VAL A 47 -6.42 -6.37 -16.47
C VAL A 47 -4.96 -6.78 -16.44
N ASP A 48 -4.19 -6.35 -17.44
CA ASP A 48 -2.75 -6.52 -17.44
C ASP A 48 -2.10 -5.53 -16.48
N VAL A 49 -1.29 -6.04 -15.55
CA VAL A 49 -0.54 -5.25 -14.58
C VAL A 49 0.93 -5.36 -14.92
N ALA A 50 1.54 -4.23 -15.26
CA ALA A 50 2.99 -4.17 -15.51
C ALA A 50 3.77 -4.48 -14.23
N ALA A 51 5.05 -4.86 -14.36
CA ALA A 51 5.90 -5.03 -13.18
C ALA A 51 6.09 -3.71 -12.43
N PHE A 52 6.02 -3.77 -11.11
CA PHE A 52 6.18 -2.62 -10.22
C PHE A 52 6.93 -3.03 -8.95
N ALA A 53 7.31 -2.05 -8.15
CA ALA A 53 7.86 -2.27 -6.82
C ALA A 53 6.81 -1.94 -5.76
N LEU A 54 6.75 -2.72 -4.67
CA LEU A 54 5.84 -2.49 -3.55
C LEU A 54 6.61 -2.61 -2.23
N ASP A 55 6.37 -1.69 -1.29
CA ASP A 55 6.94 -1.79 0.05
C ASP A 55 6.60 -3.13 0.68
N ARG A 56 7.60 -3.80 1.27
CA ARG A 56 7.41 -5.11 1.90
C ARG A 56 6.50 -5.05 3.12
N LEU A 57 6.46 -3.89 3.79
CA LEU A 57 5.70 -3.63 5.01
C LEU A 57 4.80 -2.40 4.83
N PRO A 58 3.69 -2.32 5.56
CA PRO A 58 2.95 -1.07 5.70
C PRO A 58 3.80 0.00 6.39
N VAL A 59 3.50 1.27 6.12
CA VAL A 59 4.16 2.39 6.78
C VAL A 59 3.83 2.40 8.27
N THR A 60 4.85 2.59 9.10
CA THR A 60 4.74 2.58 10.56
C THR A 60 4.43 3.96 11.14
N ASN A 61 3.94 3.99 12.39
CA ASN A 61 3.77 5.24 13.14
C ASN A 61 5.11 6.00 13.28
N GLY A 62 6.23 5.30 13.52
CA GLY A 62 7.54 5.92 13.66
C GLY A 62 8.02 6.61 12.38
N GLU A 63 7.81 5.94 11.23
CA GLU A 63 8.14 6.52 9.93
C GLU A 63 7.26 7.71 9.59
N PHE A 64 5.97 7.62 9.91
CA PHE A 64 5.03 8.71 9.66
C PHE A 64 5.26 9.90 10.61
N LEU A 65 5.67 9.64 11.87
CA LEU A 65 6.11 10.69 12.80
C LEU A 65 7.29 11.47 12.24
N SER A 66 8.28 10.78 11.69
CA SER A 66 9.43 11.42 11.05
C SER A 66 9.00 12.29 9.86
N PHE A 67 8.01 11.82 9.07
CA PHE A 67 7.45 12.58 7.97
C PHE A 67 6.75 13.86 8.43
N VAL A 68 5.82 13.80 9.37
CA VAL A 68 5.08 15.00 9.83
C VAL A 68 5.98 15.98 10.59
N THR A 69 7.07 15.50 11.17
CA THR A 69 8.09 16.37 11.79
C THR A 69 8.81 17.20 10.74
N GLY A 70 9.20 16.58 9.62
CA GLY A 70 9.85 17.26 8.48
C GLY A 70 8.88 18.04 7.58
N HIS A 71 7.58 17.75 7.64
CA HIS A 71 6.54 18.36 6.81
C HIS A 71 5.39 18.89 7.69
N PRO A 72 5.58 20.03 8.37
CA PRO A 72 4.64 20.52 9.40
C PRO A 72 3.21 20.75 8.93
N GLY A 73 2.99 20.96 7.63
CA GLY A 73 1.64 21.07 7.03
C GLY A 73 0.79 19.81 7.18
N TRP A 74 1.42 18.64 7.44
CA TRP A 74 0.75 17.35 7.66
C TRP A 74 0.62 16.99 9.14
N ARG A 75 0.98 17.86 10.06
CA ARG A 75 0.71 17.65 11.49
C ARG A 75 -0.78 17.79 11.76
N ARG A 76 -1.32 17.01 12.70
CA ARG A 76 -2.77 17.03 13.01
C ARG A 76 -3.30 18.38 13.47
N ASP A 77 -2.45 19.24 14.04
CA ASP A 77 -2.78 20.59 14.47
C ASP A 77 -2.72 21.63 13.32
N ARG A 78 -2.28 21.25 12.12
CA ARG A 78 -2.06 22.16 10.99
C ARG A 78 -2.67 21.70 9.68
N VAL A 79 -2.97 20.41 9.55
CA VAL A 79 -3.57 19.87 8.32
C VAL A 79 -4.92 20.57 8.05
N ALA A 80 -5.13 21.02 6.83
CA ALA A 80 -6.38 21.65 6.47
C ALA A 80 -7.53 20.61 6.42
N ARG A 81 -8.74 20.97 6.87
CA ARG A 81 -9.91 20.09 6.94
C ARG A 81 -10.36 19.53 5.58
N VAL A 82 -9.96 20.14 4.49
CA VAL A 82 -10.17 19.60 3.13
C VAL A 82 -9.33 18.37 2.87
N PHE A 83 -8.20 18.21 3.56
CA PHE A 83 -7.27 17.10 3.39
C PHE A 83 -7.43 15.98 4.44
N ALA A 84 -8.04 16.25 5.58
CA ALA A 84 -8.26 15.24 6.62
C ALA A 84 -9.44 15.63 7.51
N ASP A 85 -10.21 14.65 7.96
CA ASP A 85 -11.26 14.84 8.95
C ASP A 85 -10.71 14.95 10.38
N ASP A 86 -11.60 15.12 11.36
CA ASP A 86 -11.22 15.32 12.77
C ASP A 86 -10.60 14.07 13.43
N GLY A 87 -10.68 12.91 12.78
CA GLY A 87 -10.08 11.66 13.24
C GLY A 87 -8.59 11.52 12.90
N TYR A 88 -8.01 12.46 12.14
CA TYR A 88 -6.64 12.38 11.67
C TYR A 88 -5.64 12.33 12.81
N LEU A 89 -4.87 11.23 12.88
CA LEU A 89 -3.88 10.94 13.93
C LEU A 89 -4.43 11.13 15.37
N ALA A 90 -5.74 10.99 15.57
CA ALA A 90 -6.39 11.26 16.84
C ALA A 90 -5.97 10.32 17.98
N HIS A 91 -5.35 9.19 17.67
CA HIS A 91 -4.79 8.23 18.64
C HIS A 91 -3.36 8.58 19.11
N TRP A 92 -2.71 9.56 18.49
CA TRP A 92 -1.43 10.05 18.96
C TRP A 92 -1.60 10.98 20.17
N ALA A 93 -0.64 11.00 21.07
CA ALA A 93 -0.69 11.87 22.25
C ALA A 93 -0.58 13.36 21.89
N GLY A 94 0.25 13.68 20.88
CA GLY A 94 0.47 15.06 20.42
C GLY A 94 0.63 15.18 18.91
N PRO A 95 0.76 16.40 18.38
CA PRO A 95 0.96 16.62 16.94
C PRO A 95 2.22 16.00 16.38
N VAL A 96 3.24 15.78 17.21
CA VAL A 96 4.52 15.13 16.91
C VAL A 96 4.92 14.18 18.04
N GLU A 97 3.96 13.55 18.68
CA GLU A 97 4.16 12.66 19.82
C GLU A 97 3.23 11.46 19.69
N LEU A 98 3.83 10.25 19.70
CA LEU A 98 3.09 9.01 19.71
C LEU A 98 2.48 8.76 21.09
N GLY A 99 1.28 8.18 21.14
CA GLY A 99 0.63 7.77 22.36
C GLY A 99 0.78 6.28 22.63
N PRO A 100 0.25 5.79 23.76
CA PRO A 100 0.26 4.37 24.11
C PRO A 100 -0.45 3.50 23.04
N ASP A 101 -1.43 4.07 22.34
CA ASP A 101 -2.19 3.40 21.29
C ASP A 101 -1.53 3.53 19.89
N ALA A 102 -0.31 4.05 19.82
CA ALA A 102 0.42 4.30 18.57
C ALA A 102 1.90 3.98 18.75
N ARG A 103 2.23 2.70 19.00
CA ARG A 103 3.65 2.30 19.08
C ARG A 103 4.38 2.57 17.76
N PRO A 104 5.68 2.91 17.83
CA PRO A 104 6.45 3.27 16.63
C PRO A 104 6.50 2.16 15.57
N ASP A 105 6.43 0.90 15.98
CA ASP A 105 6.51 -0.31 15.15
C ASP A 105 5.15 -0.79 14.62
N GLN A 106 4.04 -0.19 15.05
CA GLN A 106 2.70 -0.48 14.53
C GLN A 106 2.43 0.26 13.23
N PRO A 107 1.52 -0.25 12.37
CA PRO A 107 1.13 0.46 11.16
C PRO A 107 0.50 1.80 11.52
N VAL A 108 0.85 2.85 10.77
CA VAL A 108 0.15 4.11 10.91
C VAL A 108 -1.28 3.96 10.39
N THR A 109 -2.23 4.41 11.19
CA THR A 109 -3.66 4.45 10.85
C THR A 109 -4.24 5.84 11.09
N ARG A 110 -5.53 6.03 10.84
CA ARG A 110 -6.16 7.35 10.93
C ARG A 110 -5.43 8.40 10.10
N VAL A 111 -5.00 8.00 8.90
CA VAL A 111 -4.38 8.85 7.89
C VAL A 111 -5.32 8.97 6.69
N SER A 112 -5.41 10.16 6.13
CA SER A 112 -6.19 10.41 4.92
C SER A 112 -5.43 9.94 3.67
N TRP A 113 -6.16 9.74 2.56
CA TRP A 113 -5.55 9.47 1.27
C TRP A 113 -4.54 10.54 0.85
N PHE A 114 -4.87 11.82 1.10
CA PHE A 114 -3.98 12.94 0.79
C PHE A 114 -2.65 12.86 1.56
N ALA A 115 -2.72 12.55 2.85
CA ALA A 115 -1.52 12.42 3.68
C ALA A 115 -0.69 11.19 3.31
N ALA A 116 -1.33 10.06 3.01
CA ALA A 116 -0.68 8.85 2.53
C ALA A 116 0.03 9.09 1.19
N LYS A 117 -0.64 9.75 0.24
CA LYS A 117 -0.05 10.13 -1.04
C LYS A 117 1.14 11.07 -0.87
N ALA A 118 1.01 12.09 -0.02
CA ALA A 118 2.08 13.05 0.25
C ALA A 118 3.31 12.38 0.87
N TYR A 119 3.10 11.43 1.80
CA TYR A 119 4.16 10.64 2.39
C TYR A 119 4.95 9.84 1.33
N CYS A 120 4.24 9.10 0.47
CA CYS A 120 4.88 8.32 -0.58
C CYS A 120 5.63 9.25 -1.56
N SER A 121 5.03 10.36 -1.97
CA SER A 121 5.65 11.34 -2.88
C SER A 121 6.91 11.97 -2.29
N ALA A 122 6.94 12.25 -0.99
CA ALA A 122 8.12 12.78 -0.31
C ALA A 122 9.31 11.79 -0.29
N ARG A 123 9.07 10.52 -0.63
CA ARG A 123 10.07 9.45 -0.74
C ARG A 123 10.36 9.06 -2.19
N GLY A 124 9.89 9.82 -3.17
CA GLY A 124 10.01 9.48 -4.59
C GLY A 124 9.20 8.23 -4.99
N LYS A 125 8.18 7.89 -4.19
CA LYS A 125 7.26 6.77 -4.37
C LYS A 125 5.84 7.27 -4.63
N ARG A 126 4.91 6.37 -4.86
CA ARG A 126 3.47 6.64 -5.02
C ARG A 126 2.65 5.62 -4.21
N LEU A 127 1.35 5.85 -4.09
CA LEU A 127 0.47 4.76 -3.66
C LEU A 127 0.38 3.69 -4.76
N PRO A 128 0.19 2.41 -4.43
CA PRO A 128 -0.14 1.39 -5.42
C PRO A 128 -1.51 1.68 -6.03
N THR A 129 -1.72 1.32 -7.29
CA THR A 129 -3.08 1.23 -7.84
C THR A 129 -3.82 0.05 -7.21
N GLU A 130 -5.16 0.04 -7.34
CA GLU A 130 -5.96 -1.07 -6.86
C GLU A 130 -5.55 -2.38 -7.55
N ALA A 131 -5.33 -2.36 -8.86
CA ALA A 131 -4.89 -3.54 -9.60
C ALA A 131 -3.51 -4.04 -9.17
N GLU A 132 -2.57 -3.16 -8.87
CA GLU A 132 -1.26 -3.53 -8.32
C GLU A 132 -1.38 -4.16 -6.93
N TRP A 133 -2.20 -3.55 -6.06
CA TRP A 133 -2.41 -4.08 -4.72
C TRP A 133 -3.07 -5.46 -4.76
N GLU A 134 -4.12 -5.62 -5.57
CA GLU A 134 -4.85 -6.90 -5.71
C GLU A 134 -3.93 -7.99 -6.32
N LEU A 135 -3.10 -7.66 -7.32
CA LEU A 135 -2.13 -8.61 -7.87
C LEU A 135 -1.12 -9.07 -6.81
N ALA A 136 -0.60 -8.14 -6.01
CA ALA A 136 0.30 -8.48 -4.91
C ALA A 136 -0.40 -9.30 -3.82
N GLY A 137 -1.65 -8.97 -3.50
CA GLY A 137 -2.47 -9.62 -2.49
C GLY A 137 -3.02 -10.99 -2.91
N ALA A 138 -3.13 -11.27 -4.21
CA ALA A 138 -3.52 -12.58 -4.72
C ALA A 138 -2.45 -13.65 -4.52
N ALA A 139 -1.19 -13.26 -4.27
CA ALA A 139 -0.10 -14.20 -4.10
C ALA A 139 -0.21 -14.97 -2.78
N GLY A 140 -0.07 -16.29 -2.87
CA GLY A 140 0.05 -17.19 -1.74
C GLY A 140 1.47 -17.27 -1.19
N ASP A 141 1.73 -18.32 -0.43
CA ASP A 141 3.05 -18.56 0.14
C ASP A 141 4.02 -19.17 -0.89
N LYS A 142 3.49 -19.89 -1.89
CA LYS A 142 4.26 -20.70 -2.84
C LYS A 142 4.25 -20.16 -4.27
N GLY A 143 3.28 -19.33 -4.61
CA GLY A 143 3.10 -18.85 -5.97
C GLY A 143 2.36 -17.50 -6.05
N PRO A 144 2.36 -16.91 -7.26
CA PRO A 144 1.70 -15.62 -7.49
C PRO A 144 0.17 -15.69 -7.42
N ASP A 145 -0.40 -16.89 -7.41
CA ASP A 145 -1.84 -17.17 -7.25
C ASP A 145 -2.04 -18.09 -6.03
N GLY A 146 -2.50 -17.53 -4.94
CA GLY A 146 -2.77 -18.25 -3.69
C GLY A 146 -4.15 -18.91 -3.65
N ALA A 147 -5.04 -18.65 -4.61
CA ALA A 147 -6.40 -19.18 -4.59
C ALA A 147 -6.45 -20.72 -4.56
N ALA A 148 -5.48 -21.37 -5.19
CA ALA A 148 -5.33 -22.83 -5.19
C ALA A 148 -4.62 -23.38 -3.93
N GLU A 149 -4.09 -22.53 -3.05
CA GLU A 149 -3.37 -22.96 -1.85
C GLU A 149 -4.36 -23.25 -0.71
N PRO A 150 -4.26 -24.43 -0.06
CA PRO A 150 -5.10 -24.75 1.10
C PRO A 150 -4.98 -23.70 2.20
N GLY A 151 -6.10 -23.24 2.74
CA GLY A 151 -6.15 -22.28 3.85
C GLY A 151 -5.88 -20.83 3.47
N PHE A 152 -5.57 -20.50 2.21
CA PHE A 152 -5.33 -19.11 1.80
C PHE A 152 -6.56 -18.22 2.03
N ARG A 153 -7.69 -18.66 1.53
CA ARG A 153 -8.96 -17.94 1.67
C ARG A 153 -9.45 -17.85 3.11
N GLU A 154 -9.35 -18.96 3.83
CA GLU A 154 -9.75 -19.03 5.23
C GLU A 154 -8.95 -18.04 6.10
N ARG A 155 -7.66 -17.87 5.83
CA ARG A 155 -6.82 -16.86 6.53
C ARG A 155 -7.32 -15.44 6.29
N ILE A 156 -7.70 -15.09 5.06
CA ILE A 156 -8.21 -13.77 4.72
C ILE A 156 -9.56 -13.52 5.39
N LEU A 157 -10.48 -14.47 5.31
CA LEU A 157 -11.80 -14.36 5.93
C LEU A 157 -11.73 -14.33 7.45
N ALA A 158 -10.82 -15.08 8.07
CA ALA A 158 -10.58 -15.02 9.51
C ALA A 158 -10.08 -13.63 9.96
N TRP A 159 -9.29 -12.96 9.13
CA TRP A 159 -8.91 -11.58 9.41
C TRP A 159 -10.12 -10.63 9.38
N TYR A 160 -10.99 -10.73 8.38
CA TYR A 160 -12.18 -9.86 8.29
C TYR A 160 -13.14 -10.06 9.48
N ALA A 161 -13.15 -11.24 10.08
CA ALA A 161 -13.95 -11.54 11.26
C ALA A 161 -13.36 -10.98 12.57
N ARG A 162 -12.15 -10.41 12.58
CA ARG A 162 -11.55 -9.86 13.80
C ARG A 162 -12.29 -8.60 14.27
N PRO A 163 -12.45 -8.43 15.58
CA PRO A 163 -13.03 -7.20 16.11
C PRO A 163 -12.20 -5.97 15.70
N ALA A 164 -12.87 -4.92 15.24
CA ALA A 164 -12.22 -3.65 14.87
C ALA A 164 -11.52 -2.94 16.06
N THR A 165 -11.81 -3.36 17.29
CA THR A 165 -11.23 -2.82 18.53
C THR A 165 -9.95 -3.53 18.97
N ALA A 166 -9.54 -4.62 18.28
CA ALA A 166 -8.31 -5.33 18.61
C ALA A 166 -7.08 -4.40 18.48
N GLU A 167 -6.13 -4.56 19.38
CA GLU A 167 -4.84 -3.89 19.29
C GLU A 167 -4.11 -4.37 18.03
N LEU A 168 -3.53 -3.43 17.28
CA LEU A 168 -2.76 -3.76 16.10
C LEU A 168 -1.38 -4.29 16.50
N PRO A 169 -0.92 -5.42 15.95
CA PRO A 169 0.44 -5.88 16.16
C PRO A 169 1.45 -4.97 15.43
N ALA A 170 2.74 -5.18 15.70
CA ALA A 170 3.82 -4.59 14.92
C ALA A 170 3.75 -5.02 13.45
N VAL A 171 4.19 -4.17 12.53
CA VAL A 171 4.30 -4.53 11.12
C VAL A 171 5.29 -5.67 10.93
N GLY A 172 5.11 -6.49 9.90
CA GLY A 172 5.98 -7.62 9.62
C GLY A 172 5.73 -8.85 10.47
N SER A 173 4.71 -8.87 11.32
CA SER A 173 4.36 -10.02 12.16
C SER A 173 3.73 -11.17 11.37
N GLY A 174 3.15 -10.90 10.20
CA GLY A 174 2.62 -11.92 9.29
C GLY A 174 3.70 -12.65 8.51
N GLN A 175 3.37 -13.82 7.94
CA GLN A 175 4.26 -14.51 7.01
C GLN A 175 4.36 -13.73 5.68
N PRO A 176 5.53 -13.74 5.01
CA PRO A 176 5.66 -13.15 3.70
C PRO A 176 4.89 -14.00 2.67
N ASN A 177 4.28 -13.36 1.69
CA ASN A 177 3.76 -14.04 0.52
C ASN A 177 4.88 -14.37 -0.48
N PHE A 178 4.52 -14.96 -1.63
CA PHE A 178 5.45 -15.32 -2.71
C PHE A 178 6.40 -14.19 -3.13
N TRP A 179 5.95 -12.94 -3.11
CA TRP A 179 6.76 -11.76 -3.43
C TRP A 179 7.65 -11.30 -2.27
N GLY A 180 7.55 -11.92 -1.10
CA GLY A 180 8.24 -11.48 0.11
C GLY A 180 7.60 -10.27 0.77
N ILE A 181 6.33 -9.99 0.48
CA ILE A 181 5.55 -8.90 1.06
C ILE A 181 4.75 -9.44 2.24
N ARG A 182 4.68 -8.69 3.34
CA ARG A 182 3.97 -9.09 4.56
C ARG A 182 2.76 -8.19 4.79
N ASP A 183 1.81 -8.72 5.54
CA ASP A 183 0.68 -7.98 6.12
C ASP A 183 -0.28 -7.35 5.09
N LEU A 184 -0.26 -7.78 3.81
CA LEU A 184 -1.29 -7.38 2.84
C LEU A 184 -2.68 -7.80 3.31
N HIS A 185 -2.76 -8.99 3.90
CA HIS A 185 -3.93 -9.48 4.59
C HIS A 185 -3.59 -9.70 6.06
N GLY A 186 -4.45 -9.26 6.97
CA GLY A 186 -4.33 -9.61 8.38
C GLY A 186 -3.89 -8.48 9.32
N LEU A 187 -3.57 -7.28 8.82
CA LEU A 187 -3.15 -6.17 9.67
C LEU A 187 -4.10 -4.97 9.56
N VAL A 188 -4.04 -4.21 8.49
CA VAL A 188 -4.90 -3.04 8.25
C VAL A 188 -5.40 -3.04 6.81
N TRP A 189 -6.48 -2.34 6.55
CA TRP A 189 -6.88 -1.93 5.21
C TRP A 189 -5.87 -0.92 4.69
N GLU A 190 -5.69 -0.83 3.37
CA GLU A 190 -4.68 0.05 2.80
C GLU A 190 -5.25 0.94 1.70
N TRP A 191 -4.86 2.23 1.75
CA TRP A 191 -5.13 3.17 0.70
C TRP A 191 -4.46 2.75 -0.60
N VAL A 192 -5.18 2.88 -1.70
CA VAL A 192 -4.67 2.76 -3.07
C VAL A 192 -4.87 4.08 -3.82
N LEU A 193 -4.14 4.26 -4.91
CA LEU A 193 -4.11 5.52 -5.66
C LEU A 193 -5.49 5.89 -6.22
N ASP A 194 -6.19 4.90 -6.72
CA ASP A 194 -7.44 4.98 -7.47
C ASP A 194 -8.62 4.34 -6.72
N TYR A 195 -8.63 4.45 -5.39
CA TYR A 195 -9.57 3.81 -4.45
C TYR A 195 -11.06 3.97 -4.79
N ASN A 196 -11.43 5.00 -5.58
CA ASN A 196 -12.81 5.28 -6.01
C ASN A 196 -13.01 5.16 -7.53
N SER A 197 -12.07 4.56 -8.26
CA SER A 197 -12.13 4.48 -9.73
C SER A 197 -13.33 3.71 -10.25
N THR A 198 -13.83 2.74 -9.48
CA THR A 198 -15.03 1.98 -9.81
C THR A 198 -16.32 2.78 -9.79
N LEU A 199 -16.34 3.92 -9.13
CA LEU A 199 -17.48 4.84 -9.09
C LEU A 199 -17.43 5.91 -10.19
N VAL A 200 -16.28 6.07 -10.84
CA VAL A 200 -16.03 7.06 -11.89
C VAL A 200 -15.83 6.35 -13.22
N SER A 201 -16.75 5.48 -13.61
CA SER A 201 -16.83 5.08 -15.01
C SER A 201 -17.18 6.32 -15.85
N GLY A 202 -16.39 6.56 -16.89
CA GLY A 202 -16.19 7.75 -17.70
C GLY A 202 -17.35 8.57 -18.23
N ASP A 203 -18.49 8.67 -17.57
CA ASP A 203 -19.64 9.38 -18.10
C ASP A 203 -20.36 10.37 -17.15
N SER A 204 -19.63 10.89 -16.16
CA SER A 204 -20.18 11.99 -15.34
C SER A 204 -20.26 13.33 -16.10
N ARG A 205 -19.80 13.40 -17.34
CA ARG A 205 -19.82 14.63 -18.16
C ARG A 205 -20.88 14.62 -19.26
N SER A 206 -21.44 13.48 -19.60
CA SER A 206 -22.57 13.39 -20.52
C SER A 206 -23.83 13.20 -19.68
N GLY A 207 -24.57 14.26 -19.47
CA GLY A 207 -25.81 14.35 -18.67
C GLY A 207 -26.94 13.40 -19.10
N LYS A 208 -26.64 12.19 -19.49
CA LYS A 208 -27.57 11.10 -19.71
C LYS A 208 -27.44 10.11 -18.59
N SER A 209 -28.39 10.28 -17.71
CA SER A 209 -28.64 9.45 -16.55
C SER A 209 -28.64 7.95 -16.86
N ALA A 210 -28.40 7.21 -15.79
CA ALA A 210 -29.05 5.95 -15.52
C ALA A 210 -28.28 4.67 -15.68
N ASP A 211 -26.96 4.68 -15.74
CA ASP A 211 -26.25 3.47 -15.34
C ASP A 211 -25.35 3.76 -14.14
N ARG A 212 -25.97 4.23 -13.06
CA ARG A 212 -25.45 4.01 -11.71
C ARG A 212 -25.43 2.51 -11.55
N LEU A 213 -24.25 1.91 -11.63
CA LEU A 213 -24.06 0.58 -11.09
C LEU A 213 -24.67 0.57 -9.70
N PRO A 214 -25.68 -0.28 -9.42
CA PRO A 214 -26.40 -0.25 -8.16
C PRO A 214 -25.50 -0.80 -7.06
N PHE A 215 -24.70 0.07 -6.47
CA PHE A 215 -24.06 -0.22 -5.19
C PHE A 215 -25.07 -0.17 -4.02
N CYS A 216 -26.35 0.00 -4.33
CA CYS A 216 -27.44 -0.30 -3.42
C CYS A 216 -27.73 -1.81 -3.54
N GLY A 217 -27.06 -2.58 -2.70
CA GLY A 217 -27.20 -3.98 -2.41
C GLY A 217 -28.35 -4.72 -3.12
N THR A 218 -28.10 -5.42 -4.18
CA THR A 218 -28.77 -6.64 -4.69
C THR A 218 -28.47 -6.91 -6.16
N GLY A 219 -27.54 -6.22 -6.82
CA GLY A 219 -27.21 -6.44 -8.23
C GLY A 219 -26.23 -7.59 -8.41
N ALA A 220 -26.75 -8.78 -8.72
CA ALA A 220 -26.06 -9.84 -9.46
C ALA A 220 -24.72 -10.33 -8.93
N PHE A 221 -24.61 -10.67 -7.65
CA PHE A 221 -23.81 -11.80 -7.29
C PHE A 221 -24.53 -13.04 -7.81
N THR A 222 -24.03 -13.61 -8.88
CA THR A 222 -24.23 -15.05 -9.07
C THR A 222 -23.51 -15.68 -7.88
N ALA A 223 -24.30 -16.05 -6.89
CA ALA A 223 -23.87 -16.66 -5.63
C ALA A 223 -23.25 -18.05 -5.87
N GLY A 224 -22.24 -18.12 -6.74
CA GLY A 224 -21.53 -19.33 -7.12
C GLY A 224 -20.13 -19.43 -6.56
N ASP A 225 -19.46 -18.31 -6.37
CA ASP A 225 -18.07 -18.33 -5.99
C ASP A 225 -17.82 -17.50 -4.72
N ASN A 226 -17.73 -18.18 -3.57
CA ASN A 226 -17.13 -17.65 -2.35
C ASN A 226 -15.65 -17.20 -2.57
N GLU A 227 -15.11 -17.42 -3.77
CA GLU A 227 -13.74 -17.10 -4.15
C GLU A 227 -13.50 -15.62 -4.18
N ASP A 228 -14.48 -14.85 -4.59
CA ASP A 228 -14.36 -13.41 -4.79
C ASP A 228 -14.90 -12.57 -3.63
N TYR A 229 -15.47 -13.18 -2.58
CA TYR A 229 -16.07 -12.43 -1.48
C TYR A 229 -15.08 -11.51 -0.77
N ALA A 230 -13.85 -11.97 -0.55
CA ALA A 230 -12.83 -11.18 0.11
C ALA A 230 -12.40 -9.96 -0.73
N SER A 231 -12.23 -10.14 -2.03
CA SER A 231 -11.90 -9.06 -2.97
C SER A 231 -13.08 -8.08 -3.10
N PHE A 232 -14.29 -8.61 -3.15
CA PHE A 232 -15.50 -7.77 -3.13
C PHE A 232 -15.59 -6.91 -1.86
N MET A 233 -15.33 -7.46 -0.70
CA MET A 233 -15.34 -6.70 0.56
C MET A 233 -14.30 -5.58 0.56
N ARG A 234 -13.10 -5.83 0.00
CA ARG A 234 -12.07 -4.80 -0.12
C ARG A 234 -12.53 -3.67 -1.04
N LEU A 235 -13.07 -4.03 -2.21
CA LEU A 235 -13.59 -3.06 -3.15
C LEU A 235 -14.73 -2.24 -2.55
N ALA A 236 -15.70 -2.89 -1.94
CA ALA A 236 -16.84 -2.22 -1.30
C ALA A 236 -16.39 -1.26 -0.20
N PHE A 237 -15.42 -1.68 0.61
CA PHE A 237 -14.83 -0.81 1.63
C PHE A 237 -14.15 0.41 0.99
N ARG A 238 -13.23 0.21 0.02
CA ARG A 238 -12.53 1.31 -0.66
C ARG A 238 -13.51 2.28 -1.33
N SER A 239 -14.54 1.75 -2.00
CA SER A 239 -15.56 2.57 -2.69
C SER A 239 -16.43 3.40 -1.74
N SER A 240 -16.50 3.03 -0.45
CA SER A 240 -17.24 3.79 0.57
C SER A 240 -16.43 4.95 1.17
N LEU A 241 -15.14 5.06 0.83
CA LEU A 241 -14.26 6.05 1.42
C LEU A 241 -14.33 7.39 0.70
N GLU A 242 -14.18 8.48 1.45
CA GLU A 242 -13.79 9.80 0.94
C GLU A 242 -12.29 10.01 1.18
N ALA A 243 -11.61 10.76 0.30
CA ALA A 243 -10.17 11.00 0.39
C ALA A 243 -9.69 11.58 1.74
N ARG A 244 -10.56 12.30 2.44
CA ARG A 244 -10.28 12.90 3.76
C ARG A 244 -10.56 11.99 4.95
N TYR A 245 -11.23 10.85 4.74
CA TYR A 245 -11.61 9.94 5.83
C TYR A 245 -10.38 9.35 6.52
N THR A 246 -10.52 9.18 7.84
CA THR A 246 -9.47 8.63 8.70
C THR A 246 -10.07 7.60 9.64
N THR A 247 -9.87 6.32 9.34
CA THR A 247 -10.38 5.23 10.18
C THR A 247 -9.25 4.52 10.92
N ARG A 248 -9.56 3.89 12.06
CA ARG A 248 -8.54 3.24 12.89
C ARG A 248 -7.96 1.96 12.28
N ALA A 249 -8.57 1.42 11.24
CA ALA A 249 -8.14 0.20 10.59
C ALA A 249 -7.60 0.45 9.16
N LEU A 250 -7.35 1.69 8.79
CA LEU A 250 -6.93 2.07 7.43
C LEU A 250 -5.57 2.76 7.50
N GLY A 251 -4.57 2.11 6.93
CA GLY A 251 -3.21 2.58 6.74
C GLY A 251 -2.83 2.60 5.27
N PHE A 252 -1.56 2.40 4.96
CA PHE A 252 -1.07 2.36 3.58
C PHE A 252 0.36 1.82 3.49
N ARG A 253 0.77 1.48 2.28
CA ARG A 253 2.15 1.27 1.86
C ARG A 253 2.42 1.98 0.55
N CYS A 254 3.68 2.19 0.19
CA CYS A 254 4.02 2.84 -1.06
C CYS A 254 4.42 1.83 -2.14
N ALA A 255 4.22 2.25 -3.38
CA ALA A 255 4.68 1.58 -4.58
C ALA A 255 5.69 2.47 -5.33
N GLY A 256 6.45 1.86 -6.21
CA GLY A 256 7.35 2.51 -7.15
C GLY A 256 7.19 1.92 -8.55
N ASP A 257 7.66 2.63 -9.55
CA ASP A 257 7.69 2.11 -10.91
C ASP A 257 8.73 0.99 -11.03
N GLY A 258 8.51 0.04 -11.96
CA GLY A 258 9.18 -1.27 -11.97
C GLY A 258 10.70 -1.30 -12.23
N GLU A 259 11.37 -0.17 -12.31
CA GLU A 259 12.82 -0.08 -12.33
C GLU A 259 13.43 -0.23 -10.92
N VAL A 260 13.26 -1.42 -10.34
CA VAL A 260 14.25 -1.84 -9.34
C VAL A 260 15.47 -2.22 -10.14
N ALA A 261 16.51 -1.37 -10.08
CA ALA A 261 17.75 -1.59 -10.78
C ALA A 261 18.18 -3.06 -10.62
N SER A 262 18.16 -3.81 -11.72
CA SER A 262 18.76 -5.13 -11.80
C SER A 262 20.25 -4.98 -11.53
N ARG A 263 20.71 -5.44 -10.39
CA ARG A 263 22.13 -5.68 -10.11
C ARG A 263 22.45 -7.16 -10.26
#